data_3f4f2b9ccc748736ce06682e5b3e8fda
#
_entry.id   3f4f2b9ccc748736ce06682e5b3e8fda
#
_cell.length_a   1.000
_cell.length_b   1.000
_cell.length_c   1.000
_cell.angle_alpha   90.00
_cell.angle_beta   90.00
_cell.angle_gamma   90.00
#
_symmetry.space_group_name_H-M   'P 1'
#
loop_
_entity.id
_entity.type
_entity.pdbx_description
1 polymer ?
#
loop_
_entity_poly.entity_id
_entity_poly.type
_entity_poly.pdbx_seq_one_letter_code
_entity_poly.pdbx_strand_id
1 'polypeptide(L)'
;MSSPPIQWYPGHIAKAEQQLKRNLDKVDLVIEVRDARIPLATGHPHLNRWISGKQHLLVINRRDMVTPAARVAWEAWFKARGQRTVWCDAKAGTGVKQVQQAAIRAGDQLNERRRNRGMRPRPVR
;
A
#
# COMPACT_ATOMS: atom_id res chain seq x y z
N MET A 1 17.55 -15.44 32.91
CA MET A 1 17.14 -15.98 31.59
C MET A 1 16.12 -15.05 30.99
N SER A 2 16.47 -14.44 29.86
CA SER A 2 15.52 -13.60 29.17
C SER A 2 14.41 -14.48 28.57
N SER A 3 13.17 -14.05 28.73
CA SER A 3 12.06 -14.68 28.00
C SER A 3 12.35 -14.61 26.50
N PRO A 4 12.11 -15.68 25.72
CA PRO A 4 12.22 -15.58 24.29
C PRO A 4 11.29 -14.47 23.80
N PRO A 5 11.66 -13.68 22.79
CA PRO A 5 10.75 -12.71 22.22
C PRO A 5 9.46 -13.41 21.84
N ILE A 6 8.32 -12.72 22.01
CA ILE A 6 7.04 -13.25 21.59
C ILE A 6 7.15 -13.55 20.10
N GLN A 7 7.29 -14.82 19.78
CA GLN A 7 7.29 -15.28 18.41
C GLN A 7 5.87 -15.65 18.06
N TRP A 8 5.30 -14.96 17.13
CA TRP A 8 4.12 -15.44 16.43
C TRP A 8 4.47 -16.83 15.88
N TYR A 9 3.61 -17.79 16.10
CA TYR A 9 3.85 -19.17 15.67
C TYR A 9 4.35 -19.16 14.22
N PRO A 10 5.60 -19.59 13.94
CA PRO A 10 6.20 -19.47 12.60
C PRO A 10 5.36 -20.10 11.51
N GLY A 11 4.66 -21.19 11.82
CA GLY A 11 3.75 -21.85 10.89
C GLY A 11 2.55 -20.99 10.48
N HIS A 12 1.99 -20.23 11.41
CA HIS A 12 0.88 -19.32 11.13
C HIS A 12 1.31 -18.13 10.28
N ILE A 13 2.48 -17.58 10.54
CA ILE A 13 3.06 -16.48 9.75
C ILE A 13 3.33 -16.94 8.32
N ALA A 14 4.01 -18.09 8.17
CA ALA A 14 4.32 -18.64 6.85
C ALA A 14 3.05 -18.92 6.05
N LYS A 15 2.00 -19.45 6.68
CA LYS A 15 0.73 -19.73 6.04
C LYS A 15 0.02 -18.44 5.62
N ALA A 16 0.02 -17.43 6.48
CA ALA A 16 -0.56 -16.12 6.18
C ALA A 16 0.16 -15.43 5.01
N GLU A 17 1.50 -15.49 4.99
CA GLU A 17 2.31 -14.94 3.90
C GLU A 17 2.03 -15.64 2.58
N GLN A 18 1.95 -16.97 2.58
CA GLN A 18 1.61 -17.75 1.38
C GLN A 18 0.23 -17.40 0.85
N GLN A 19 -0.75 -17.24 1.73
CA GLN A 19 -2.09 -16.86 1.34
C GLN A 19 -2.14 -15.45 0.78
N LEU A 20 -1.44 -14.51 1.42
CA LEU A 20 -1.31 -13.13 0.93
C LEU A 20 -0.69 -13.11 -0.45
N LYS A 21 0.41 -13.85 -0.65
CA LYS A 21 1.08 -13.93 -1.94
C LYS A 21 0.17 -14.47 -3.03
N ARG A 22 -0.62 -15.52 -2.74
CA ARG A 22 -1.60 -16.06 -3.68
C ARG A 22 -2.69 -15.06 -4.02
N ASN A 23 -3.16 -14.29 -3.04
CA ASN A 23 -4.15 -13.25 -3.26
C ASN A 23 -3.58 -12.09 -4.10
N LEU A 24 -2.32 -11.72 -3.86
CA LEU A 24 -1.65 -10.69 -4.63
C LEU A 24 -1.50 -11.06 -6.11
N ASP A 25 -1.31 -12.34 -6.42
CA ASP A 25 -1.24 -12.81 -7.81
C ASP A 25 -2.54 -12.59 -8.60
N LYS A 26 -3.66 -12.45 -7.91
CA LYS A 26 -4.99 -12.30 -8.52
C LYS A 26 -5.44 -10.85 -8.68
N VAL A 27 -4.70 -9.89 -8.13
CA VAL A 27 -5.11 -8.47 -8.11
C VAL A 27 -4.26 -7.64 -9.08
N ASP A 28 -4.80 -6.51 -9.47
CA ASP A 28 -4.15 -5.57 -10.37
C ASP A 28 -3.59 -4.36 -9.63
N LEU A 29 -4.25 -3.98 -8.54
CA LEU A 29 -3.88 -2.84 -7.71
C LEU A 29 -3.73 -3.31 -6.27
N VAL A 30 -2.62 -2.93 -5.66
CA VAL A 30 -2.37 -3.14 -4.24
C VAL A 30 -2.40 -1.80 -3.52
N ILE A 31 -3.28 -1.67 -2.56
CA ILE A 31 -3.32 -0.51 -1.67
C ILE A 31 -2.66 -0.94 -0.36
N GLU A 32 -1.47 -0.44 -0.13
CA GLU A 32 -0.75 -0.66 1.13
C GLU A 32 -1.09 0.46 2.10
N VAL A 33 -1.53 0.10 3.31
CA VAL A 33 -1.88 1.08 4.34
C VAL A 33 -0.84 1.02 5.46
N ARG A 34 -0.27 2.16 5.77
CA ARG A 34 0.68 2.33 6.88
C ARG A 34 0.15 3.35 7.87
N ASP A 35 0.73 3.35 9.07
CA ASP A 35 0.40 4.30 10.13
C ASP A 35 1.33 5.52 10.08
N ALA A 36 0.75 6.72 10.07
CA ALA A 36 1.50 7.99 10.00
C ALA A 36 2.48 8.19 11.15
N ARG A 37 2.22 7.59 12.31
CA ARG A 37 3.10 7.70 13.49
C ARG A 37 4.39 6.91 13.32
N ILE A 38 4.33 5.79 12.59
CA ILE A 38 5.47 4.89 12.38
C ILE A 38 5.46 4.36 10.93
N PRO A 39 5.60 5.23 9.93
CA PRO A 39 5.36 4.85 8.52
C PRO A 39 6.35 3.83 7.97
N LEU A 40 7.55 3.74 8.53
CA LEU A 40 8.52 2.72 8.10
C LEU A 40 8.27 1.38 8.79
N ALA A 41 7.98 1.39 10.09
CA ALA A 41 7.77 0.16 10.86
C ALA A 41 6.51 -0.61 10.46
N THR A 42 5.51 0.07 9.91
CA THR A 42 4.26 -0.56 9.48
C THR A 42 4.30 -1.10 8.04
N GLY A 43 5.44 -0.93 7.34
CA GLY A 43 5.64 -1.51 6.02
C GLY A 43 6.09 -2.98 6.10
N HIS A 44 5.58 -3.81 5.20
CA HIS A 44 6.02 -5.20 5.10
C HIS A 44 7.32 -5.29 4.30
N PRO A 45 8.38 -5.97 4.82
CA PRO A 45 9.70 -5.94 4.18
C PRO A 45 9.77 -6.61 2.80
N HIS A 46 8.87 -7.53 2.52
CA HIS A 46 8.87 -8.30 1.26
C HIS A 46 7.78 -7.89 0.28
N LEU A 47 6.95 -6.90 0.63
CA LEU A 47 5.80 -6.54 -0.18
C LEU A 47 6.20 -6.07 -1.59
N ASN A 48 7.21 -5.22 -1.69
CA ASN A 48 7.67 -4.70 -2.98
C ASN A 48 8.03 -5.81 -3.97
N ARG A 49 8.62 -6.89 -3.48
CA ARG A 49 8.99 -8.04 -4.31
C ARG A 49 7.75 -8.80 -4.78
N TRP A 50 6.75 -8.95 -3.91
CA TRP A 50 5.53 -9.70 -4.23
C TRP A 50 4.57 -8.97 -5.16
N ILE A 51 4.62 -7.64 -5.17
CA ILE A 51 3.75 -6.81 -6.00
C ILE A 51 4.42 -6.31 -7.28
N SER A 52 5.59 -6.85 -7.62
CA SER A 52 6.31 -6.48 -8.83
C SER A 52 5.41 -6.63 -10.07
N GLY A 53 5.36 -5.59 -10.90
CA GLY A 53 4.50 -5.57 -12.08
C GLY A 53 3.05 -5.17 -11.84
N LYS A 54 2.66 -4.92 -10.60
CA LYS A 54 1.30 -4.46 -10.24
C LYS A 54 1.29 -2.98 -9.92
N GLN A 55 0.12 -2.36 -10.00
CA GLN A 55 -0.06 -1.00 -9.51
C GLN A 55 -0.01 -1.01 -7.98
N HIS A 56 0.72 -0.07 -7.41
CA HIS A 56 0.90 0.05 -5.96
C HIS A 56 0.55 1.46 -5.51
N LEU A 57 -0.36 1.57 -4.56
CA LEU A 57 -0.74 2.81 -3.94
C LEU A 57 -0.38 2.74 -2.45
N LEU A 58 0.48 3.65 -1.99
CA LEU A 58 0.85 3.75 -0.58
C LEU A 58 -0.02 4.78 0.11
N VAL A 59 -0.84 4.31 1.03
CA VAL A 59 -1.75 5.14 1.84
C VAL A 59 -1.20 5.22 3.25
N ILE A 60 -1.02 6.43 3.76
CA ILE A 60 -0.61 6.67 5.14
C ILE A 60 -1.83 7.15 5.91
N ASN A 61 -2.34 6.29 6.77
CA ASN A 61 -3.52 6.57 7.60
C ASN A 61 -3.12 7.22 8.92
N ARG A 62 -4.08 7.77 9.63
CA ARG A 62 -3.89 8.48 10.90
C ARG A 62 -3.05 9.76 10.75
N ARG A 63 -3.27 10.48 9.66
CA ARG A 63 -2.58 11.76 9.44
C ARG A 63 -2.87 12.79 10.53
N ASP A 64 -3.99 12.64 11.25
CA ASP A 64 -4.37 13.46 12.38
C ASP A 64 -3.39 13.37 13.56
N MET A 65 -2.60 12.29 13.62
CA MET A 65 -1.67 12.03 14.71
C MET A 65 -0.27 12.61 14.49
N VAL A 66 -0.04 13.27 13.36
CA VAL A 66 1.24 13.93 13.06
C VAL A 66 1.01 15.38 12.64
N THR A 67 2.03 16.21 12.83
CA THR A 67 1.94 17.62 12.42
C THR A 67 1.97 17.75 10.89
N PRO A 68 1.40 18.84 10.32
CA PRO A 68 1.53 19.10 8.88
C PRO A 68 2.99 19.16 8.42
N ALA A 69 3.90 19.70 9.24
CA ALA A 69 5.33 19.74 8.91
C ALA A 69 5.94 18.34 8.83
N ALA A 70 5.59 17.44 9.77
CA ALA A 70 6.05 16.06 9.74
C ALA A 70 5.52 15.32 8.51
N ARG A 71 4.24 15.53 8.16
CA ARG A 71 3.65 14.95 6.96
C ARG A 71 4.40 15.39 5.70
N VAL A 72 4.64 16.68 5.54
CA VAL A 72 5.36 17.21 4.38
C VAL A 72 6.76 16.61 4.28
N ALA A 73 7.47 16.50 5.40
CA ALA A 73 8.79 15.89 5.45
C ALA A 73 8.76 14.42 5.02
N TRP A 74 7.77 13.65 5.49
CA TRP A 74 7.61 12.25 5.08
C TRP A 74 7.21 12.11 3.61
N GLU A 75 6.33 12.96 3.10
CA GLU A 75 5.98 12.98 1.68
C GLU A 75 7.22 13.17 0.80
N ALA A 76 8.07 14.11 1.17
CA ALA A 76 9.32 14.37 0.47
C ALA A 76 10.28 13.19 0.56
N TRP A 77 10.37 12.56 1.72
CA TRP A 77 11.22 11.39 1.94
C TRP A 77 10.82 10.21 1.04
N PHE A 78 9.53 9.89 0.98
CA PHE A 78 9.02 8.84 0.12
C PHE A 78 9.17 9.19 -1.35
N LYS A 79 8.87 10.43 -1.73
CA LYS A 79 8.99 10.91 -3.11
C LYS A 79 10.43 10.81 -3.62
N ALA A 80 11.42 11.15 -2.79
CA ALA A 80 12.82 11.02 -3.13
C ALA A 80 13.21 9.56 -3.45
N ARG A 81 12.44 8.59 -2.95
CA ARG A 81 12.61 7.16 -3.19
C ARG A 81 11.67 6.60 -4.26
N GLY A 82 11.06 7.49 -5.04
CA GLY A 82 10.16 7.10 -6.13
C GLY A 82 8.78 6.64 -5.68
N GLN A 83 8.40 6.88 -4.42
CA GLN A 83 7.12 6.45 -3.89
C GLN A 83 6.19 7.63 -3.62
N ARG A 84 5.06 7.67 -4.33
CA ARG A 84 3.98 8.61 -4.02
C ARG A 84 3.18 8.09 -2.83
N THR A 85 2.74 9.01 -1.98
CA THR A 85 1.92 8.70 -0.81
C THR A 85 0.61 9.49 -0.85
N VAL A 86 -0.45 8.86 -0.36
CA VAL A 86 -1.73 9.53 -0.11
C VAL A 86 -2.00 9.47 1.39
N TRP A 87 -2.22 10.61 2.01
CA TRP A 87 -2.39 10.72 3.44
C TRP A 87 -3.86 10.90 3.78
N CYS A 88 -4.35 10.14 4.75
CA CYS A 88 -5.74 10.19 5.15
C CYS A 88 -5.93 9.99 6.66
N ASP A 89 -7.12 10.35 7.12
CA ASP A 89 -7.69 9.92 8.38
C ASP A 89 -9.00 9.18 8.03
N ALA A 90 -8.92 7.88 7.91
CA ALA A 90 -10.03 7.07 7.43
C ALA A 90 -11.25 7.14 8.36
N LYS A 91 -11.02 7.23 9.68
CA LYS A 91 -12.08 7.32 10.67
C LYS A 91 -12.90 8.60 10.52
N ALA A 92 -12.25 9.73 10.28
CA ALA A 92 -12.91 11.02 10.06
C ALA A 92 -13.34 11.23 8.60
N GLY A 93 -12.91 10.39 7.68
CA GLY A 93 -13.18 10.52 6.25
C GLY A 93 -12.25 11.48 5.52
N THR A 94 -11.31 12.10 6.22
CA THR A 94 -10.38 13.07 5.62
C THR A 94 -9.40 12.38 4.69
N GLY A 95 -9.29 12.84 3.45
CA GLY A 95 -8.36 12.27 2.47
C GLY A 95 -8.84 10.98 1.79
N VAL A 96 -9.98 10.42 2.18
CA VAL A 96 -10.52 9.18 1.60
C VAL A 96 -10.87 9.36 0.12
N LYS A 97 -11.39 10.52 -0.26
CA LYS A 97 -11.65 10.86 -1.66
C LYS A 97 -10.39 10.80 -2.51
N GLN A 98 -9.29 11.30 -1.99
CA GLN A 98 -8.00 11.27 -2.68
C GLN A 98 -7.50 9.83 -2.88
N VAL A 99 -7.72 8.96 -1.91
CA VAL A 99 -7.40 7.53 -2.03
C VAL A 99 -8.24 6.89 -3.15
N GLN A 100 -9.54 7.16 -3.17
CA GLN A 100 -10.44 6.66 -4.20
C GLN A 100 -10.03 7.16 -5.59
N GLN A 101 -9.74 8.43 -5.73
CA GLN A 101 -9.30 9.02 -7.01
C GLN A 101 -7.97 8.43 -7.48
N ALA A 102 -7.03 8.21 -6.57
CA ALA A 102 -5.76 7.58 -6.90
C ALA A 102 -5.95 6.13 -7.37
N ALA A 103 -6.84 5.38 -6.73
CA ALA A 103 -7.19 4.02 -7.13
C ALA A 103 -7.85 3.99 -8.52
N ILE A 104 -8.75 4.91 -8.80
CA ILE A 104 -9.40 5.04 -10.11
C ILE A 104 -8.35 5.33 -11.20
N ARG A 105 -7.44 6.27 -10.95
CA ARG A 105 -6.36 6.60 -11.91
C ARG A 105 -5.46 5.40 -12.19
N ALA A 106 -5.12 4.63 -11.16
CA ALA A 106 -4.33 3.41 -11.34
C ALA A 106 -5.06 2.38 -12.21
N GLY A 107 -6.37 2.25 -12.02
CA GLY A 107 -7.21 1.39 -12.84
C GLY A 107 -7.30 1.84 -14.29
N ASP A 108 -7.44 3.14 -14.51
CA ASP A 108 -7.47 3.72 -15.86
C ASP A 108 -6.14 3.48 -16.59
N GLN A 109 -5.01 3.64 -15.92
CA GLN A 109 -3.70 3.35 -16.48
C GLN A 109 -3.54 1.88 -16.87
N LEU A 110 -4.05 0.97 -16.05
CA LEU A 110 -4.03 -0.45 -16.35
C LEU A 110 -4.83 -0.74 -17.64
N ASN A 111 -6.04 -0.21 -17.74
CA ASN A 111 -6.91 -0.43 -18.90
C ASN A 111 -6.38 0.25 -20.16
N GLU A 112 -5.69 1.36 -20.04
CA GLU A 112 -5.00 1.99 -21.17
C GLU A 112 -3.90 1.09 -21.71
N ARG A 113 -3.08 0.50 -20.84
CA ARG A 113 -2.07 -0.48 -21.25
C ARG A 113 -2.70 -1.71 -21.92
N ARG A 114 -3.83 -2.18 -21.39
CA ARG A 114 -4.55 -3.30 -22.00
C ARG A 114 -5.03 -2.95 -23.41
N ARG A 115 -5.65 -1.78 -23.59
CA ARG A 115 -6.07 -1.31 -24.92
C ARG A 115 -4.90 -1.21 -25.91
N ASN A 116 -3.77 -0.69 -25.45
CA ASN A 116 -2.57 -0.56 -26.29
C ASN A 116 -2.01 -1.91 -26.73
N ARG A 117 -2.33 -2.99 -26.00
CA ARG A 117 -1.97 -4.37 -26.37
C ARG A 117 -3.09 -5.10 -27.13
N GLY A 118 -4.14 -4.39 -27.55
CA GLY A 118 -5.30 -4.98 -28.22
C GLY A 118 -6.24 -5.75 -27.31
N MET A 119 -6.10 -5.63 -25.98
CA MET A 119 -6.95 -6.30 -25.00
C MET A 119 -8.14 -5.41 -24.63
N ARG A 120 -9.25 -6.04 -24.24
CA ARG A 120 -10.42 -5.30 -23.77
C ARG A 120 -10.17 -4.73 -22.36
N PRO A 121 -10.70 -3.53 -22.06
CA PRO A 121 -10.75 -3.04 -20.68
C PRO A 121 -11.52 -4.02 -19.80
N ARG A 122 -11.11 -4.11 -18.53
CA ARG A 122 -11.80 -4.92 -17.53
C ARG A 122 -11.85 -4.22 -16.20
N PRO A 123 -12.78 -4.61 -15.29
CA PRO A 123 -12.77 -4.09 -13.93
C PRO A 123 -11.44 -4.38 -13.24
N VAL A 124 -10.96 -3.40 -12.47
CA VAL A 124 -9.71 -3.53 -11.71
C VAL A 124 -9.97 -4.33 -10.44
N ARG A 125 -9.10 -5.28 -10.15
CA ARG A 125 -9.13 -6.12 -8.97
C ARG A 125 -8.10 -5.69 -7.94
#